data_bae5c6693eadc40a7c6f709626e11cad
#
_entry.id   bae5c6693eadc40a7c6f709626e11cad
#
_cell.length_a   1.000
_cell.length_b   1.000
_cell.length_c   1.000
_cell.angle_alpha   90.00
_cell.angle_beta   90.00
_cell.angle_gamma   90.00
#
_symmetry.space_group_name_H-M   'P 1'
#
loop_
_entity.id
_entity.type
_entity.pdbx_description
1 polymer ?
#
loop_
_entity_poly.entity_id
_entity_poly.type
_entity_poly.pdbx_seq_one_letter_code
_entity_poly.pdbx_strand_id
1 'polypeptide(L)'
;MMLGINARPIPQVRLELPDFWTIPGTKNWLAIKAHIAYGLYTDNRWQRHFTEGTANPYTANSFFHSKAGFLRVGNTDRFPLTLTGGLEMACQFGGEGWNLPPRPDDPNIATFDPHQKMSNGIKSFWNAFIPSGNDVNDGEFKNIEGNQLGSWHLRLDYHGKGWGAAVYAEHFFEDHSQMFWQYPWKDMLYGGSVRLPKNPVLSTLVYEHLRTTDQSGPIYHDGTSTFPDNIYGTDNYYYHHVYGAWQHAGFTMGTPLLPSPLYNQGGQIAPLDSRVKAHHFGIKGNPSSEVSYRVLYTHEKAWGTYTAPRTNPAKGDYLLVEASYAPHQVKGLSITASYGQNLGSLFDKSKGVMVGVSYTGWIKRN
;
A
#
# COMPACT_ATOMS: atom_id res chain seq x y z
N MET A 1 0.59 4.09 -2.40
CA MET A 1 -0.54 3.68 -1.54
C MET A 1 -0.62 2.16 -1.43
N MET A 2 -0.43 1.41 -2.50
CA MET A 2 -0.59 -0.05 -2.53
C MET A 2 0.24 -0.78 -1.47
N LEU A 3 1.54 -0.61 -1.47
CA LEU A 3 2.44 -1.09 -0.42
C LEU A 3 3.15 0.10 0.23
N GLY A 4 3.04 0.18 1.55
CA GLY A 4 3.67 1.22 2.36
C GLY A 4 4.78 0.67 3.26
N ILE A 5 5.36 1.55 4.07
CA ILE A 5 6.38 1.21 5.06
C ILE A 5 5.79 0.93 6.45
N ASN A 6 4.47 0.78 6.54
CA ASN A 6 3.77 0.63 7.82
C ASN A 6 4.01 -0.75 8.45
N ALA A 7 4.01 -1.81 7.65
CA ALA A 7 4.27 -3.16 8.10
C ALA A 7 5.77 -3.47 8.20
N ARG A 8 6.11 -4.49 8.97
CA ARG A 8 7.47 -5.03 9.00
C ARG A 8 7.87 -5.53 7.63
N PRO A 9 9.14 -5.35 7.19
CA PRO A 9 9.61 -5.87 5.92
C PRO A 9 9.46 -7.39 5.83
N ILE A 10 9.06 -7.88 4.67
CA ILE A 10 9.03 -9.31 4.34
C ILE A 10 10.42 -9.69 3.81
N PRO A 11 11.06 -10.74 4.35
CA PRO A 11 12.28 -11.31 3.76
C PRO A 11 12.02 -11.74 2.32
N GLN A 12 12.82 -11.22 1.38
CA GLN A 12 12.61 -11.46 -0.05
C GLN A 12 13.91 -11.42 -0.84
N VAL A 13 13.94 -12.15 -1.94
CA VAL A 13 14.93 -11.98 -3.00
C VAL A 13 14.34 -11.01 -4.02
N ARG A 14 15.08 -9.93 -4.31
CA ARG A 14 14.62 -8.85 -5.19
C ARG A 14 15.66 -8.54 -6.25
N LEU A 15 15.21 -8.54 -7.50
CA LEU A 15 15.94 -8.02 -8.64
C LEU A 15 15.30 -6.70 -9.03
N GLU A 16 16.10 -5.62 -9.10
CA GLU A 16 15.55 -4.30 -9.41
C GLU A 16 16.49 -3.40 -10.18
N LEU A 17 15.88 -2.49 -10.91
CA LEU A 17 16.47 -1.24 -11.36
C LEU A 17 15.98 -0.16 -10.38
N PRO A 18 16.79 0.20 -9.36
CA PRO A 18 16.32 1.06 -8.26
C PRO A 18 16.07 2.51 -8.72
N ASP A 19 16.80 2.96 -9.74
CA ASP A 19 16.67 4.27 -10.35
C ASP A 19 16.19 4.16 -11.81
N PHE A 20 15.69 5.27 -12.34
CA PHE A 20 15.30 5.32 -13.74
C PHE A 20 16.53 5.20 -14.66
N TRP A 21 16.64 4.05 -15.31
CA TRP A 21 17.67 3.79 -16.32
C TRP A 21 17.22 4.30 -17.68
N THR A 22 18.01 5.21 -18.24
CA THR A 22 17.74 5.78 -19.57
C THR A 22 18.00 4.73 -20.65
N ILE A 23 17.01 4.50 -21.51
CA ILE A 23 17.11 3.52 -22.59
C ILE A 23 18.08 4.05 -23.67
N PRO A 24 19.16 3.32 -23.99
CA PRO A 24 20.09 3.71 -25.04
C PRO A 24 19.40 3.93 -26.37
N GLY A 25 19.86 4.91 -27.16
CA GLY A 25 19.30 5.22 -28.47
C GLY A 25 18.05 6.12 -28.45
N THR A 26 17.45 6.40 -27.32
CA THR A 26 16.23 7.24 -27.18
C THR A 26 16.54 8.74 -27.05
N LYS A 27 17.80 9.16 -27.20
CA LYS A 27 18.23 10.55 -27.00
C LYS A 27 17.79 11.13 -25.64
N ASN A 28 17.82 10.32 -24.58
CA ASN A 28 17.41 10.62 -23.21
C ASN A 28 15.91 10.95 -23.03
N TRP A 29 15.06 10.52 -23.99
CA TRP A 29 13.62 10.73 -23.85
C TRP A 29 12.90 9.65 -23.07
N LEU A 30 13.45 8.43 -23.03
CA LEU A 30 12.79 7.29 -22.36
C LEU A 30 13.70 6.72 -21.27
N ALA A 31 13.10 6.49 -20.10
CA ALA A 31 13.76 5.79 -19.00
C ALA A 31 12.80 4.83 -18.32
N ILE A 32 13.32 3.71 -17.85
CA ILE A 32 12.56 2.67 -17.15
C ILE A 32 13.07 2.45 -15.74
N LYS A 33 12.15 2.07 -14.86
CA LYS A 33 12.41 1.58 -13.52
C LYS A 33 11.54 0.35 -13.29
N ALA A 34 12.09 -0.70 -12.70
CA ALA A 34 11.33 -1.95 -12.51
C ALA A 34 11.87 -2.76 -11.34
N HIS A 35 11.03 -3.64 -10.80
CA HIS A 35 11.49 -4.70 -9.92
C HIS A 35 10.64 -5.97 -10.05
N ILE A 36 11.23 -7.08 -9.59
CA ILE A 36 10.56 -8.33 -9.32
C ILE A 36 11.12 -8.91 -8.03
N ALA A 37 10.27 -9.42 -7.15
CA ALA A 37 10.68 -10.02 -5.89
C ALA A 37 9.80 -11.19 -5.50
N TYR A 38 10.39 -12.15 -4.82
CA TYR A 38 9.71 -13.25 -4.14
C TYR A 38 10.18 -13.33 -2.70
N GLY A 39 9.25 -13.54 -1.79
CA GLY A 39 9.49 -13.58 -0.35
C GLY A 39 8.59 -14.59 0.36
N LEU A 40 8.79 -14.67 1.66
CA LEU A 40 8.03 -15.55 2.55
C LEU A 40 7.51 -14.72 3.74
N TYR A 41 6.23 -14.89 4.06
CA TYR A 41 5.67 -14.31 5.29
C TYR A 41 6.28 -15.00 6.52
N THR A 42 6.99 -14.20 7.32
CA THR A 42 7.71 -14.65 8.53
C THR A 42 7.15 -13.95 9.75
N ASP A 43 5.85 -14.04 9.96
CA ASP A 43 5.13 -13.35 11.03
C ASP A 43 5.32 -13.97 12.43
N ASN A 44 6.24 -14.93 12.57
CA ASN A 44 6.52 -15.64 13.80
C ASN A 44 5.24 -16.26 14.43
N ARG A 45 4.37 -16.82 13.61
CA ARG A 45 3.07 -17.40 13.99
C ARG A 45 2.11 -16.36 14.61
N TRP A 46 2.29 -15.08 14.31
CA TRP A 46 1.45 -14.02 14.85
C TRP A 46 -0.03 -14.28 14.55
N GLN A 47 -0.37 -14.63 13.30
CA GLN A 47 -1.76 -14.91 12.90
C GLN A 47 -2.38 -16.01 13.76
N ARG A 48 -1.68 -17.13 13.92
CA ARG A 48 -2.14 -18.26 14.74
C ARG A 48 -2.38 -17.85 16.20
N HIS A 49 -1.45 -17.10 16.82
CA HIS A 49 -1.60 -16.66 18.21
C HIS A 49 -2.71 -15.62 18.36
N PHE A 50 -2.85 -14.75 17.37
CA PHE A 50 -3.87 -13.70 17.39
C PHE A 50 -5.29 -14.25 17.26
N THR A 51 -5.48 -15.36 16.55
CA THR A 51 -6.77 -16.06 16.39
C THR A 51 -7.02 -17.15 17.42
N GLU A 52 -6.06 -17.42 18.32
CA GLU A 52 -6.14 -18.50 19.31
C GLU A 52 -7.40 -18.37 20.18
N GLY A 53 -8.13 -19.49 20.32
CA GLY A 53 -9.40 -19.52 21.06
C GLY A 53 -10.60 -18.97 20.30
N THR A 54 -10.44 -18.63 19.02
CA THR A 54 -11.53 -18.17 18.14
C THR A 54 -11.71 -19.12 16.95
N ALA A 55 -12.82 -18.96 16.22
CA ALA A 55 -13.05 -19.64 14.94
C ALA A 55 -12.59 -18.81 13.73
N ASN A 56 -11.84 -17.70 13.95
CA ASN A 56 -11.41 -16.84 12.86
C ASN A 56 -10.36 -17.53 11.96
N PRO A 57 -10.44 -17.30 10.65
CA PRO A 57 -9.49 -17.84 9.71
C PRO A 57 -8.12 -17.18 9.83
N TYR A 58 -7.08 -17.94 9.54
CA TYR A 58 -5.71 -17.45 9.43
C TYR A 58 -4.91 -18.26 8.41
N THR A 59 -3.80 -17.72 7.94
CA THR A 59 -2.88 -18.43 7.04
C THR A 59 -1.50 -18.59 7.66
N ALA A 60 -0.80 -19.64 7.22
CA ALA A 60 0.57 -19.91 7.62
C ALA A 60 1.43 -20.24 6.40
N ASN A 61 2.72 -19.91 6.46
CA ASN A 61 3.71 -20.25 5.44
C ASN A 61 3.38 -19.75 4.02
N SER A 62 2.63 -18.64 3.92
CA SER A 62 2.29 -18.03 2.64
C SER A 62 3.49 -17.37 2.01
N PHE A 63 3.55 -17.40 0.68
CA PHE A 63 4.55 -16.69 -0.10
C PHE A 63 4.08 -15.30 -0.47
N PHE A 64 5.05 -14.45 -0.74
CA PHE A 64 4.86 -13.08 -1.20
C PHE A 64 5.55 -12.88 -2.54
N HIS A 65 4.87 -12.23 -3.46
CA HIS A 65 5.45 -11.75 -4.70
C HIS A 65 5.17 -10.26 -4.86
N SER A 66 6.12 -9.51 -5.41
CA SER A 66 5.88 -8.15 -5.88
C SER A 66 6.62 -7.87 -7.17
N LYS A 67 6.03 -7.02 -7.99
CA LYS A 67 6.60 -6.56 -9.25
C LYS A 67 6.15 -5.14 -9.54
N ALA A 68 6.98 -4.37 -10.23
CA ALA A 68 6.62 -3.07 -10.74
C ALA A 68 7.36 -2.76 -12.04
N GLY A 69 6.70 -1.99 -12.90
CA GLY A 69 7.29 -1.43 -14.10
C GLY A 69 6.83 0.01 -14.29
N PHE A 70 7.79 0.92 -14.48
CA PHE A 70 7.54 2.34 -14.73
C PHE A 70 8.28 2.79 -15.97
N LEU A 71 7.59 3.54 -16.82
CA LEU A 71 8.15 4.24 -17.96
C LEU A 71 8.10 5.75 -17.69
N ARG A 72 9.23 6.41 -17.84
CA ARG A 72 9.32 7.87 -17.83
C ARG A 72 9.59 8.37 -19.24
N VAL A 73 8.81 9.36 -19.66
CA VAL A 73 8.96 10.07 -20.93
C VAL A 73 9.29 11.53 -20.64
N GLY A 74 10.33 12.06 -21.27
CA GLY A 74 10.76 13.45 -21.16
C GLY A 74 12.27 13.60 -21.10
N ASN A 75 12.76 14.71 -21.66
CA ASN A 75 14.18 15.09 -21.65
C ASN A 75 14.29 16.50 -21.07
N THR A 76 14.69 16.57 -19.79
CA THR A 76 14.74 17.83 -19.02
C THR A 76 15.77 18.84 -19.55
N ASP A 77 16.74 18.40 -20.36
CA ASP A 77 17.69 19.30 -21.01
C ASP A 77 17.03 20.11 -22.14
N ARG A 78 15.90 19.61 -22.67
CA ARG A 78 15.18 20.22 -23.80
C ARG A 78 13.84 20.79 -23.40
N PHE A 79 13.14 20.15 -22.48
CA PHE A 79 11.80 20.54 -22.07
C PHE A 79 11.57 20.23 -20.59
N PRO A 80 11.04 21.16 -19.79
CA PRO A 80 11.03 21.06 -18.34
C PRO A 80 9.94 20.11 -17.79
N LEU A 81 9.36 19.24 -18.59
CA LEU A 81 8.34 18.28 -18.15
C LEU A 81 8.81 16.84 -18.33
N THR A 82 8.46 16.00 -17.36
CA THR A 82 8.54 14.53 -17.50
C THR A 82 7.22 13.90 -17.09
N LEU A 83 6.77 12.92 -17.88
CA LEU A 83 5.58 12.10 -17.58
C LEU A 83 6.06 10.70 -17.20
N THR A 84 5.60 10.19 -16.08
CA THR A 84 5.84 8.82 -15.62
C THR A 84 4.53 8.08 -15.51
N GLY A 85 4.41 6.93 -16.17
CA GLY A 85 3.32 5.98 -15.99
C GLY A 85 3.87 4.64 -15.54
N GLY A 86 3.10 3.88 -14.75
CA GLY A 86 3.53 2.59 -14.28
C GLY A 86 2.45 1.75 -13.64
N LEU A 87 2.80 0.50 -13.43
CA LEU A 87 1.99 -0.49 -12.74
C LEU A 87 2.84 -1.15 -11.66
N GLU A 88 2.28 -1.26 -10.48
CA GLU A 88 2.83 -2.03 -9.37
C GLU A 88 1.82 -3.09 -8.95
N MET A 89 2.29 -4.32 -8.69
CA MET A 89 1.44 -5.43 -8.25
C MET A 89 2.14 -6.25 -7.17
N ALA A 90 1.33 -6.86 -6.31
CA ALA A 90 1.77 -7.85 -5.33
C ALA A 90 0.79 -9.02 -5.27
N CYS A 91 1.27 -10.17 -4.79
CA CYS A 91 0.49 -11.38 -4.64
C CYS A 91 0.86 -12.10 -3.35
N GLN A 92 -0.16 -12.54 -2.60
CA GLN A 92 -0.04 -13.54 -1.54
C GLN A 92 -0.47 -14.88 -2.14
N PHE A 93 0.35 -15.92 -2.03
CA PHE A 93 0.03 -17.22 -2.62
C PHE A 93 0.63 -18.36 -1.83
N GLY A 94 0.18 -19.58 -2.10
CA GLY A 94 0.66 -20.78 -1.40
C GLY A 94 0.35 -20.75 0.10
N GLY A 95 1.03 -21.63 0.85
CA GLY A 95 0.83 -21.76 2.29
C GLY A 95 -0.37 -22.63 2.65
N GLU A 96 -0.87 -22.42 3.86
CA GLU A 96 -1.98 -23.19 4.43
C GLU A 96 -2.99 -22.25 5.09
N GLY A 97 -4.27 -22.40 4.75
CA GLY A 97 -5.38 -21.71 5.41
C GLY A 97 -6.02 -22.58 6.48
N TRP A 98 -6.36 -22.00 7.60
CA TRP A 98 -6.96 -22.66 8.75
C TRP A 98 -8.24 -21.94 9.17
N ASN A 99 -9.23 -22.70 9.65
CA ASN A 99 -10.54 -22.21 10.04
C ASN A 99 -11.25 -21.44 8.92
N LEU A 100 -10.98 -21.80 7.66
CA LEU A 100 -11.61 -21.13 6.52
C LEU A 100 -13.11 -21.42 6.56
N PRO A 101 -13.98 -20.40 6.39
CA PRO A 101 -15.41 -20.64 6.24
C PRO A 101 -15.68 -21.20 4.83
N PRO A 102 -16.66 -22.12 4.68
CA PRO A 102 -17.16 -22.48 3.38
C PRO A 102 -17.82 -21.26 2.73
N ARG A 103 -17.76 -21.18 1.40
CA ARG A 103 -18.55 -20.18 0.68
C ARG A 103 -20.03 -20.54 0.78
N PRO A 104 -20.93 -19.55 0.91
CA PRO A 104 -22.38 -19.80 1.02
C PRO A 104 -22.98 -20.55 -0.19
N ASP A 105 -22.35 -20.40 -1.34
CA ASP A 105 -22.72 -20.99 -2.63
C ASP A 105 -21.91 -22.24 -3.00
N ASP A 106 -21.07 -22.75 -2.08
CA ASP A 106 -20.31 -23.98 -2.31
C ASP A 106 -21.23 -25.20 -2.35
N PRO A 107 -21.35 -25.91 -3.47
CA PRO A 107 -22.19 -27.12 -3.58
C PRO A 107 -21.71 -28.24 -2.65
N ASN A 108 -20.48 -28.19 -2.16
CA ASN A 108 -19.86 -29.18 -1.28
C ASN A 108 -19.77 -28.70 0.17
N ILE A 109 -20.61 -27.74 0.58
CA ILE A 109 -20.55 -27.12 1.92
C ILE A 109 -20.55 -28.14 3.07
N ALA A 110 -21.23 -29.26 2.90
CA ALA A 110 -21.31 -30.33 3.92
C ALA A 110 -20.00 -31.13 4.09
N THR A 111 -19.13 -31.09 3.11
CA THR A 111 -17.83 -31.83 3.08
C THR A 111 -16.63 -30.90 3.02
N PHE A 112 -16.86 -29.60 3.19
CA PHE A 112 -15.80 -28.59 3.15
C PHE A 112 -14.80 -28.81 4.29
N ASP A 113 -13.53 -28.89 3.92
CA ASP A 113 -12.43 -28.95 4.90
C ASP A 113 -11.98 -27.53 5.23
N PRO A 114 -12.12 -27.05 6.47
CA PRO A 114 -11.68 -25.73 6.89
C PRO A 114 -10.15 -25.57 6.91
N HIS A 115 -9.39 -26.64 6.68
CA HIS A 115 -7.95 -26.63 6.52
C HIS A 115 -7.59 -26.89 5.06
N GLN A 116 -7.15 -25.85 4.35
CA GLN A 116 -6.80 -25.91 2.94
C GLN A 116 -5.31 -25.70 2.73
N LYS A 117 -4.70 -26.52 1.89
CA LYS A 117 -3.34 -26.32 1.38
C LYS A 117 -3.41 -25.70 0.00
N MET A 118 -2.87 -24.47 -0.11
CA MET A 118 -2.75 -23.81 -1.39
C MET A 118 -1.54 -24.30 -2.17
N SER A 119 -1.63 -24.27 -3.49
CA SER A 119 -0.54 -24.69 -4.37
C SER A 119 0.71 -23.83 -4.17
N ASN A 120 1.87 -24.46 -4.11
CA ASN A 120 3.18 -23.80 -3.96
C ASN A 120 4.22 -24.30 -4.97
N GLY A 121 3.77 -24.96 -6.03
CA GLY A 121 4.64 -25.44 -7.11
C GLY A 121 5.16 -24.30 -8.00
N ILE A 122 6.07 -24.64 -8.92
CA ILE A 122 6.67 -23.65 -9.84
C ILE A 122 5.61 -22.91 -10.69
N LYS A 123 4.50 -23.60 -10.98
CA LYS A 123 3.36 -22.97 -11.68
C LYS A 123 2.72 -21.87 -10.85
N SER A 124 2.61 -22.00 -9.52
CA SER A 124 2.06 -20.98 -8.63
C SER A 124 2.95 -19.75 -8.57
N PHE A 125 4.28 -19.92 -8.62
CA PHE A 125 5.20 -18.77 -8.74
C PHE A 125 4.99 -18.02 -10.07
N TRP A 126 4.73 -18.75 -11.16
CA TRP A 126 4.41 -18.13 -12.44
C TRP A 126 3.04 -17.45 -12.43
N ASN A 127 2.02 -18.06 -11.82
CA ASN A 127 0.69 -17.49 -11.67
C ASN A 127 0.68 -16.22 -10.79
N ALA A 128 1.54 -16.16 -9.78
CA ALA A 128 1.74 -14.93 -9.01
C ALA A 128 2.39 -13.82 -9.85
N PHE A 129 3.29 -14.17 -10.77
CA PHE A 129 3.93 -13.21 -11.67
C PHE A 129 2.99 -12.75 -12.78
N ILE A 130 2.31 -13.67 -13.47
CA ILE A 130 1.26 -13.34 -14.43
C ILE A 130 -0.06 -13.76 -13.81
N PRO A 131 -0.88 -12.80 -13.32
CA PRO A 131 -2.15 -13.13 -12.68
C PRO A 131 -2.97 -14.11 -13.51
N SER A 132 -3.00 -15.37 -13.10
CA SER A 132 -3.61 -16.49 -13.82
C SER A 132 -3.81 -17.69 -12.90
N GLY A 133 -4.33 -18.79 -13.42
CA GLY A 133 -4.64 -19.99 -12.65
C GLY A 133 -6.04 -19.92 -12.02
N ASN A 134 -6.30 -20.83 -11.10
CA ASN A 134 -7.54 -20.86 -10.30
C ASN A 134 -7.15 -21.13 -8.85
N ASP A 135 -7.84 -20.50 -7.92
CA ASP A 135 -7.75 -20.84 -6.50
C ASP A 135 -8.41 -22.21 -6.26
N VAL A 136 -7.88 -22.98 -5.30
CA VAL A 136 -8.43 -24.28 -4.91
C VAL A 136 -9.83 -24.21 -4.30
N ASN A 137 -10.23 -23.01 -3.85
CA ASN A 137 -11.52 -22.73 -3.21
C ASN A 137 -12.53 -22.02 -4.11
N ASP A 138 -12.29 -22.00 -5.41
CA ASP A 138 -13.08 -21.14 -6.30
C ASP A 138 -14.39 -21.73 -6.77
N GLY A 139 -15.10 -22.56 -6.13
CA GLY A 139 -16.44 -22.96 -6.49
C GLY A 139 -16.76 -22.83 -8.01
N GLU A 140 -17.85 -22.17 -8.36
CA GLU A 140 -18.22 -21.83 -9.75
C GLU A 140 -17.54 -20.58 -10.31
N PHE A 141 -17.00 -19.71 -9.45
CA PHE A 141 -16.34 -18.47 -9.85
C PHE A 141 -14.85 -18.70 -10.05
N LYS A 142 -14.36 -18.38 -11.25
CA LYS A 142 -12.94 -18.46 -11.60
C LYS A 142 -12.21 -17.25 -11.07
N ASN A 143 -11.62 -17.35 -9.89
CA ASN A 143 -10.64 -16.37 -9.44
C ASN A 143 -9.22 -16.74 -9.86
N ILE A 144 -8.37 -15.73 -9.91
CA ILE A 144 -6.95 -15.91 -10.15
C ILE A 144 -6.31 -16.51 -8.91
N GLU A 145 -5.35 -17.43 -9.08
CA GLU A 145 -4.63 -18.05 -7.97
C GLU A 145 -3.97 -17.00 -7.08
N GLY A 146 -4.24 -17.10 -5.78
CA GLY A 146 -3.71 -16.21 -4.74
C GLY A 146 -4.46 -14.88 -4.64
N ASN A 147 -4.05 -14.08 -3.67
CA ASN A 147 -4.57 -12.74 -3.41
C ASN A 147 -3.76 -11.69 -4.16
N GLN A 148 -4.31 -11.11 -5.19
CA GLN A 148 -3.67 -10.12 -6.05
C GLN A 148 -4.04 -8.70 -5.62
N LEU A 149 -3.06 -7.82 -5.67
CA LEU A 149 -3.18 -6.41 -5.32
C LEU A 149 -2.39 -5.58 -6.32
N GLY A 150 -2.92 -4.46 -6.76
CA GLY A 150 -2.20 -3.63 -7.72
C GLY A 150 -2.55 -2.14 -7.66
N SER A 151 -1.75 -1.37 -8.37
CA SER A 151 -1.93 0.07 -8.49
C SER A 151 -1.36 0.60 -9.81
N TRP A 152 -2.17 1.38 -10.52
CA TRP A 152 -1.72 2.20 -11.64
C TRP A 152 -1.23 3.53 -11.13
N HIS A 153 -0.09 3.99 -11.66
CA HIS A 153 0.53 5.25 -11.30
C HIS A 153 0.64 6.17 -12.52
N LEU A 154 0.31 7.42 -12.32
CA LEU A 154 0.55 8.49 -13.29
C LEU A 154 1.14 9.70 -12.58
N ARG A 155 2.23 10.27 -13.10
CA ARG A 155 2.89 11.42 -12.52
C ARG A 155 3.45 12.35 -13.59
N LEU A 156 3.12 13.63 -13.48
CA LEU A 156 3.69 14.70 -14.29
C LEU A 156 4.55 15.59 -13.39
N ASP A 157 5.83 15.71 -13.72
CA ASP A 157 6.78 16.58 -13.02
C ASP A 157 7.17 17.77 -13.91
N TYR A 158 7.19 18.96 -13.33
CA TYR A 158 7.77 20.17 -13.88
C TYR A 158 9.10 20.47 -13.19
N HIS A 159 10.14 20.71 -13.99
CA HIS A 159 11.51 20.98 -13.57
C HIS A 159 11.89 22.44 -13.89
N GLY A 160 11.53 23.37 -13.01
CA GLY A 160 11.87 24.78 -13.15
C GLY A 160 13.29 25.10 -12.67
N LYS A 161 13.76 26.32 -12.96
CA LYS A 161 15.05 26.80 -12.48
C LYS A 161 15.01 27.05 -10.97
N GLY A 162 15.54 26.12 -10.19
CA GLY A 162 15.59 26.19 -8.73
C GLY A 162 14.30 25.81 -8.01
N TRP A 163 13.23 25.43 -8.71
CA TRP A 163 12.00 24.93 -8.13
C TRP A 163 11.41 23.80 -8.98
N GLY A 164 10.48 23.07 -8.43
CA GLY A 164 9.78 22.01 -9.16
C GLY A 164 8.39 21.79 -8.62
N ALA A 165 7.52 21.29 -9.46
CA ALA A 165 6.17 20.90 -9.08
C ALA A 165 5.85 19.53 -9.66
N ALA A 166 4.97 18.81 -8.99
CA ALA A 166 4.45 17.56 -9.51
C ALA A 166 2.97 17.43 -9.20
N VAL A 167 2.24 16.80 -10.12
CA VAL A 167 0.90 16.27 -9.88
C VAL A 167 0.92 14.79 -10.18
N TYR A 168 0.20 14.00 -9.39
CA TYR A 168 0.19 12.56 -9.54
C TYR A 168 -1.15 11.96 -9.13
N ALA A 169 -1.42 10.79 -9.68
CA ALA A 169 -2.58 9.99 -9.37
C ALA A 169 -2.17 8.53 -9.24
N GLU A 170 -2.83 7.82 -8.33
CA GLU A 170 -2.67 6.40 -8.11
C GLU A 170 -4.06 5.78 -8.07
N HIS A 171 -4.31 4.85 -8.99
CA HIS A 171 -5.54 4.06 -9.05
C HIS A 171 -5.26 2.67 -8.50
N PHE A 172 -5.87 2.38 -7.39
CA PHE A 172 -5.72 1.13 -6.65
C PHE A 172 -6.76 0.11 -7.09
N PHE A 173 -6.37 -1.16 -7.20
CA PHE A 173 -7.27 -2.28 -7.48
C PHE A 173 -6.84 -3.52 -6.71
N GLU A 174 -7.82 -4.36 -6.35
CA GLU A 174 -7.58 -5.58 -5.58
C GLU A 174 -7.75 -6.84 -6.44
N ASP A 175 -8.61 -6.82 -7.40
CA ASP A 175 -8.79 -7.91 -8.34
C ASP A 175 -9.02 -7.43 -9.77
N HIS A 176 -9.34 -8.37 -10.68
CA HIS A 176 -9.56 -8.09 -12.08
C HIS A 176 -10.66 -7.06 -12.31
N SER A 177 -11.72 -7.09 -11.53
CA SER A 177 -12.88 -6.21 -11.69
C SER A 177 -12.53 -4.74 -11.51
N GLN A 178 -11.54 -4.45 -10.70
CA GLN A 178 -11.08 -3.10 -10.37
C GLN A 178 -9.86 -2.65 -11.18
N MET A 179 -9.20 -3.57 -11.88
CA MET A 179 -7.99 -3.30 -12.65
C MET A 179 -8.23 -2.29 -13.79
N PHE A 180 -9.43 -2.28 -14.36
CA PHE A 180 -9.76 -1.44 -15.53
C PHE A 180 -10.42 -0.12 -15.12
N TRP A 181 -10.06 0.96 -15.80
CA TRP A 181 -10.49 2.32 -15.52
C TRP A 181 -11.99 2.58 -15.64
N GLN A 182 -12.74 1.68 -16.26
CA GLN A 182 -14.17 1.86 -16.49
C GLN A 182 -15.04 1.72 -15.24
N TYR A 183 -14.54 1.04 -14.18
CA TYR A 183 -15.34 0.78 -12.97
C TYR A 183 -14.91 1.64 -11.77
N PRO A 184 -13.74 1.45 -11.18
CA PRO A 184 -13.41 2.03 -9.88
C PRO A 184 -12.67 3.37 -9.97
N TRP A 185 -12.70 4.06 -11.09
CA TRP A 185 -12.00 5.33 -11.28
C TRP A 185 -12.32 6.39 -10.21
N LYS A 186 -13.36 6.19 -9.41
CA LYS A 186 -13.71 7.05 -8.29
C LYS A 186 -12.79 6.87 -7.09
N ASP A 187 -12.21 5.69 -6.92
CA ASP A 187 -11.32 5.37 -5.82
C ASP A 187 -9.87 5.57 -6.28
N MET A 188 -9.28 6.65 -5.80
CA MET A 188 -7.94 7.08 -6.20
C MET A 188 -7.26 7.87 -5.08
N LEU A 189 -5.95 7.91 -5.16
CA LEU A 189 -5.14 8.94 -4.53
C LEU A 189 -4.78 9.98 -5.58
N TYR A 190 -5.04 11.24 -5.30
CA TYR A 190 -4.56 12.38 -6.06
C TYR A 190 -3.59 13.18 -5.21
N GLY A 191 -2.48 13.59 -5.77
CA GLY A 191 -1.50 14.35 -5.05
C GLY A 191 -0.88 15.47 -5.88
N GLY A 192 -0.37 16.46 -5.16
CA GLY A 192 0.43 17.53 -5.72
C GLY A 192 1.54 17.94 -4.76
N SER A 193 2.68 18.30 -5.32
CA SER A 193 3.80 18.80 -4.53
C SER A 193 4.51 19.95 -5.22
N VAL A 194 5.01 20.89 -4.42
CA VAL A 194 5.87 21.98 -4.87
C VAL A 194 7.16 21.94 -4.06
N ARG A 195 8.29 21.99 -4.73
CA ARG A 195 9.64 22.12 -4.14
C ARG A 195 10.20 23.47 -4.51
N LEU A 196 10.56 24.24 -3.52
CA LEU A 196 11.18 25.56 -3.63
C LEU A 196 12.65 25.47 -3.20
N PRO A 197 13.47 26.46 -3.51
CA PRO A 197 14.80 26.57 -2.92
C PRO A 197 14.73 26.49 -1.40
N LYS A 198 15.75 25.91 -0.78
CA LYS A 198 15.83 25.84 0.69
C LYS A 198 15.66 27.22 1.30
N ASN A 199 14.71 27.38 2.18
CA ASN A 199 14.43 28.62 2.89
C ASN A 199 13.82 28.31 4.27
N PRO A 200 13.82 29.27 5.20
CA PRO A 200 13.38 29.02 6.57
C PRO A 200 11.91 28.61 6.70
N VAL A 201 11.05 29.09 5.81
CA VAL A 201 9.59 28.99 5.99
C VAL A 201 9.02 27.81 5.21
N LEU A 202 9.28 27.70 3.91
CA LEU A 202 8.61 26.73 3.05
C LEU A 202 9.51 26.29 1.91
N SER A 203 10.15 25.14 2.05
CA SER A 203 10.94 24.52 0.98
C SER A 203 10.20 23.36 0.26
N THR A 204 9.16 22.82 0.88
CA THR A 204 8.31 21.80 0.25
C THR A 204 6.89 21.95 0.76
N LEU A 205 5.93 21.82 -0.16
CA LEU A 205 4.49 21.70 0.10
C LEU A 205 3.99 20.43 -0.57
N VAL A 206 3.16 19.66 0.14
CA VAL A 206 2.46 18.49 -0.39
C VAL A 206 1.00 18.56 0.00
N TYR A 207 0.13 18.19 -0.93
CA TYR A 207 -1.27 17.90 -0.67
C TYR A 207 -1.65 16.60 -1.35
N GLU A 208 -2.40 15.73 -0.63
CA GLU A 208 -2.94 14.49 -1.15
C GLU A 208 -4.40 14.32 -0.72
N HIS A 209 -5.18 13.74 -1.61
CA HIS A 209 -6.54 13.29 -1.34
C HIS A 209 -6.65 11.82 -1.67
N LEU A 210 -7.03 11.01 -0.67
CA LEU A 210 -7.32 9.59 -0.81
C LEU A 210 -8.81 9.35 -0.72
N ARG A 211 -9.32 8.49 -1.59
CA ARG A 211 -10.67 7.94 -1.53
C ARG A 211 -10.66 6.46 -1.84
N THR A 212 -11.33 5.65 -1.00
CA THR A 212 -11.54 4.21 -1.17
C THR A 212 -13.00 3.82 -0.87
N THR A 213 -13.95 4.74 -1.10
CA THR A 213 -15.33 4.55 -0.64
C THR A 213 -16.25 3.89 -1.64
N ASP A 214 -15.86 3.81 -2.91
CA ASP A 214 -16.70 3.26 -3.98
C ASP A 214 -16.54 1.74 -4.12
N GLN A 215 -15.32 1.23 -4.10
CA GLN A 215 -14.97 -0.20 -4.20
C GLN A 215 -15.77 -0.91 -5.31
N SER A 216 -15.82 -0.29 -6.51
CA SER A 216 -16.63 -0.69 -7.68
C SER A 216 -18.15 -0.68 -7.47
N GLY A 217 -18.64 -0.12 -6.33
CA GLY A 217 -20.06 -0.12 -6.04
C GLY A 217 -20.60 -1.50 -5.67
N PRO A 218 -21.93 -1.70 -5.68
CA PRO A 218 -22.50 -2.95 -5.18
C PRO A 218 -22.41 -4.13 -6.16
N ILE A 219 -22.75 -3.93 -7.42
CA ILE A 219 -22.75 -4.98 -8.47
C ILE A 219 -22.59 -4.29 -9.83
N TYR A 220 -21.92 -4.94 -10.76
CA TYR A 220 -21.89 -4.53 -12.17
C TYR A 220 -21.80 -5.76 -13.10
N HIS A 221 -22.08 -5.52 -14.38
CA HIS A 221 -21.95 -6.52 -15.45
C HIS A 221 -20.70 -6.23 -16.25
N ASP A 222 -19.85 -7.19 -16.43
CA ASP A 222 -18.77 -7.11 -17.41
C ASP A 222 -19.31 -7.43 -18.83
N GLY A 223 -20.10 -8.50 -18.95
CA GLY A 223 -20.72 -8.88 -20.21
C GLY A 223 -19.74 -9.27 -21.31
N THR A 224 -18.47 -9.55 -20.97
CA THR A 224 -17.45 -9.98 -21.93
C THR A 224 -17.48 -11.48 -22.11
N SER A 225 -16.83 -11.97 -23.18
CA SER A 225 -16.64 -13.42 -23.38
C SER A 225 -15.77 -14.07 -22.29
N THR A 226 -14.96 -13.27 -21.62
CA THR A 226 -14.08 -13.71 -20.51
C THR A 226 -14.83 -13.72 -19.20
N PHE A 227 -15.73 -12.76 -18.97
CA PHE A 227 -16.55 -12.61 -17.77
C PHE A 227 -18.00 -12.37 -18.17
N PRO A 228 -18.73 -13.44 -18.53
CA PRO A 228 -20.12 -13.32 -19.00
C PRO A 228 -21.12 -13.01 -17.87
N ASP A 229 -20.73 -13.22 -16.61
CA ASP A 229 -21.58 -13.15 -15.46
C ASP A 229 -21.53 -11.79 -14.76
N ASN A 230 -22.36 -11.61 -13.74
CA ASN A 230 -22.29 -10.46 -12.86
C ASN A 230 -21.04 -10.52 -11.97
N ILE A 231 -20.34 -9.41 -11.88
CA ILE A 231 -19.20 -9.25 -10.99
C ILE A 231 -19.64 -8.41 -9.80
N TYR A 232 -19.36 -8.91 -8.59
CA TYR A 232 -19.60 -8.15 -7.38
C TYR A 232 -18.50 -7.09 -7.25
N GLY A 233 -18.91 -5.83 -7.12
CA GLY A 233 -18.01 -4.71 -6.83
C GLY A 233 -17.74 -4.65 -5.36
N THR A 234 -18.32 -4.55 -4.44
CA THR A 234 -18.21 -4.34 -2.99
C THR A 234 -17.02 -5.00 -2.28
N ASP A 235 -15.94 -5.25 -3.00
CA ASP A 235 -14.75 -5.90 -2.45
C ASP A 235 -14.09 -5.03 -1.38
N ASN A 236 -13.75 -5.64 -0.26
CA ASN A 236 -13.01 -4.97 0.78
C ASN A 236 -11.54 -4.82 0.35
N TYR A 237 -11.09 -3.62 0.12
CA TYR A 237 -9.68 -3.38 -0.12
C TYR A 237 -8.81 -3.92 1.01
N TYR A 238 -7.68 -4.56 0.64
CA TYR A 238 -6.73 -5.24 1.52
C TYR A 238 -7.30 -6.46 2.24
N TYR A 239 -8.28 -7.13 1.65
CA TYR A 239 -8.89 -8.32 2.22
C TYR A 239 -9.03 -9.45 1.19
N HIS A 240 -8.85 -10.68 1.65
CA HIS A 240 -9.13 -11.89 0.87
C HIS A 240 -9.69 -12.96 1.80
N HIS A 241 -10.65 -13.75 1.32
CA HIS A 241 -11.34 -14.75 2.14
C HIS A 241 -10.40 -15.85 2.67
N VAL A 242 -9.33 -16.21 1.95
CA VAL A 242 -8.32 -17.19 2.39
C VAL A 242 -7.20 -16.51 3.18
N TYR A 243 -6.57 -15.46 2.61
CA TYR A 243 -5.37 -14.84 3.18
C TYR A 243 -5.66 -13.80 4.25
N GLY A 244 -6.94 -13.47 4.46
CA GLY A 244 -7.32 -12.41 5.38
C GLY A 244 -6.85 -11.04 4.90
N ALA A 245 -6.27 -10.25 5.80
CA ALA A 245 -5.78 -8.92 5.45
C ALA A 245 -4.39 -8.93 4.80
N TRP A 246 -4.11 -7.92 3.96
CA TRP A 246 -2.75 -7.56 3.54
C TRP A 246 -1.99 -6.97 4.73
N GLN A 247 -1.38 -7.84 5.51
CA GLN A 247 -0.68 -7.49 6.75
C GLN A 247 0.60 -8.32 6.92
N HIS A 248 1.54 -7.82 7.71
CA HIS A 248 2.67 -8.60 8.20
C HIS A 248 2.88 -8.35 9.69
N ALA A 249 2.80 -9.43 10.47
CA ALA A 249 2.82 -9.40 11.94
C ALA A 249 1.79 -8.41 12.54
N GLY A 250 0.56 -8.38 11.96
CA GLY A 250 -0.55 -7.57 12.40
C GLY A 250 -0.63 -6.15 11.84
N PHE A 251 0.41 -5.67 11.20
CA PHE A 251 0.43 -4.32 10.62
C PHE A 251 0.02 -4.34 9.16
N THR A 252 -0.90 -3.47 8.77
CA THR A 252 -1.33 -3.29 7.38
C THR A 252 -0.16 -2.94 6.47
N MET A 253 -0.01 -3.64 5.35
CA MET A 253 1.07 -3.44 4.38
C MET A 253 0.85 -2.24 3.47
N GLY A 254 -0.37 -1.74 3.36
CA GLY A 254 -0.75 -0.61 2.53
C GLY A 254 -0.69 0.73 3.26
N THR A 255 -1.65 1.59 2.94
CA THR A 255 -1.78 2.90 3.60
C THR A 255 -2.01 2.76 5.10
N PRO A 256 -1.32 3.55 5.94
CA PRO A 256 -1.52 3.53 7.39
C PRO A 256 -2.87 4.11 7.84
N LEU A 257 -3.64 4.68 6.91
CA LEU A 257 -4.99 5.19 7.17
C LEU A 257 -6.01 4.06 7.38
N LEU A 258 -5.73 2.85 6.87
CA LEU A 258 -6.54 1.68 7.18
C LEU A 258 -6.06 1.05 8.49
N PRO A 259 -6.93 0.93 9.51
CA PRO A 259 -6.56 0.34 10.78
C PRO A 259 -5.95 -1.05 10.62
N SER A 260 -4.81 -1.26 11.28
CA SER A 260 -4.12 -2.55 11.22
C SER A 260 -4.90 -3.62 11.99
N PRO A 261 -4.94 -4.88 11.49
CA PRO A 261 -5.62 -5.98 12.18
C PRO A 261 -5.17 -6.21 13.61
N LEU A 262 -3.95 -5.81 13.97
CA LEU A 262 -3.43 -5.84 15.33
C LEU A 262 -4.36 -5.16 16.36
N TYR A 263 -5.13 -4.16 15.93
CA TYR A 263 -6.05 -3.41 16.80
C TYR A 263 -7.47 -4.00 16.84
N ASN A 264 -7.74 -5.03 16.04
CA ASN A 264 -9.07 -5.65 15.99
C ASN A 264 -9.34 -6.43 17.26
N GLN A 265 -10.57 -6.33 17.76
CA GLN A 265 -11.03 -7.15 18.87
C GLN A 265 -11.45 -8.54 18.33
N GLY A 266 -11.38 -9.56 19.21
CA GLY A 266 -11.86 -10.91 18.89
C GLY A 266 -11.03 -11.68 17.84
N GLY A 267 -9.79 -11.30 17.57
CA GLY A 267 -8.86 -12.06 16.73
C GLY A 267 -9.18 -12.03 15.22
N GLN A 268 -9.86 -11.02 14.73
CA GLN A 268 -10.18 -10.90 13.29
C GLN A 268 -9.00 -10.36 12.49
N ILE A 269 -8.55 -11.12 11.48
CA ILE A 269 -7.49 -10.69 10.54
C ILE A 269 -8.17 -10.12 9.29
N ALA A 270 -8.77 -8.95 9.43
CA ALA A 270 -9.48 -8.25 8.35
C ALA A 270 -9.34 -6.73 8.51
N PRO A 271 -9.38 -5.94 7.43
CA PRO A 271 -9.58 -4.50 7.52
C PRO A 271 -11.03 -4.23 7.89
N LEU A 272 -11.27 -3.60 9.04
CA LEU A 272 -12.63 -3.25 9.50
C LEU A 272 -13.09 -1.88 8.98
N ASP A 273 -12.19 -1.06 8.49
CA ASP A 273 -12.44 0.25 7.90
C ASP A 273 -11.67 0.37 6.58
N SER A 274 -12.18 -0.24 5.52
CA SER A 274 -11.57 -0.16 4.17
C SER A 274 -12.10 1.01 3.34
N ARG A 275 -13.25 1.60 3.74
CA ARG A 275 -13.90 2.70 3.03
C ARG A 275 -13.58 4.03 3.70
N VAL A 276 -12.56 4.72 3.17
CA VAL A 276 -12.05 5.96 3.76
C VAL A 276 -12.00 7.11 2.76
N LYS A 277 -12.05 8.33 3.28
CA LYS A 277 -11.65 9.56 2.58
C LYS A 277 -10.69 10.31 3.47
N ALA A 278 -9.57 10.75 2.90
CA ALA A 278 -8.57 11.48 3.65
C ALA A 278 -8.02 12.67 2.85
N HIS A 279 -7.63 13.70 3.57
CA HIS A 279 -6.89 14.86 3.09
C HIS A 279 -5.59 14.93 3.87
N HIS A 280 -4.48 14.94 3.18
CA HIS A 280 -3.15 15.03 3.77
C HIS A 280 -2.46 16.31 3.33
N PHE A 281 -1.86 17.01 4.28
CA PHE A 281 -1.06 18.22 4.07
C PHE A 281 0.32 18.03 4.67
N GLY A 282 1.34 18.39 3.92
CA GLY A 282 2.72 18.35 4.39
C GLY A 282 3.47 19.62 4.02
N ILE A 283 4.19 20.18 4.97
CA ILE A 283 5.13 21.27 4.74
C ILE A 283 6.50 20.94 5.30
N LYS A 284 7.54 21.47 4.67
CA LYS A 284 8.92 21.40 5.12
C LYS A 284 9.58 22.78 4.97
N GLY A 285 10.41 23.15 5.93
CA GLY A 285 11.28 24.32 5.89
C GLY A 285 12.69 24.00 6.37
N ASN A 286 13.61 24.94 6.10
CA ASN A 286 15.02 24.84 6.48
C ASN A 286 15.44 26.15 7.16
N PRO A 287 15.20 26.32 8.48
CA PRO A 287 15.59 27.53 9.24
C PRO A 287 17.06 27.86 9.13
N SER A 288 17.93 26.84 8.99
CA SER A 288 19.35 27.02 8.69
C SER A 288 19.86 25.87 7.81
N SER A 289 21.15 25.89 7.48
CA SER A 289 21.81 24.79 6.79
C SER A 289 21.88 23.51 7.61
N GLU A 290 21.82 23.61 8.94
CA GLU A 290 21.90 22.52 9.89
C GLU A 290 20.51 22.08 10.41
N VAL A 291 19.49 22.94 10.31
CA VAL A 291 18.15 22.69 10.86
C VAL A 291 17.13 22.54 9.75
N SER A 292 16.32 21.51 9.83
CA SER A 292 15.11 21.34 9.02
C SER A 292 13.93 20.95 9.89
N TYR A 293 12.73 21.28 9.45
CA TYR A 293 11.50 20.84 10.08
C TYR A 293 10.51 20.33 9.05
N ARG A 294 9.54 19.50 9.48
CA ARG A 294 8.34 19.18 8.73
C ARG A 294 7.13 19.15 9.66
N VAL A 295 5.99 19.53 9.08
CA VAL A 295 4.68 19.36 9.71
C VAL A 295 3.81 18.59 8.76
N LEU A 296 3.19 17.53 9.26
CA LEU A 296 2.24 16.69 8.52
C LEU A 296 0.91 16.73 9.25
N TYR A 297 -0.18 16.91 8.50
CA TYR A 297 -1.52 16.85 9.03
C TYR A 297 -2.40 16.02 8.10
N THR A 298 -3.17 15.09 8.69
CA THR A 298 -4.15 14.29 7.95
C THR A 298 -5.50 14.38 8.63
N HIS A 299 -6.52 14.70 7.86
CA HIS A 299 -7.93 14.55 8.25
C HIS A 299 -8.53 13.36 7.51
N GLU A 300 -9.15 12.47 8.25
CA GLU A 300 -9.73 11.23 7.72
C GLU A 300 -11.16 11.02 8.19
N LYS A 301 -11.97 10.38 7.32
CA LYS A 301 -13.28 9.80 7.65
C LYS A 301 -13.32 8.37 7.16
N ALA A 302 -13.82 7.48 8.02
CA ALA A 302 -13.95 6.05 7.76
C ALA A 302 -15.42 5.60 7.93
N TRP A 303 -15.91 4.79 6.98
CA TRP A 303 -17.30 4.32 6.92
C TRP A 303 -17.43 2.81 7.18
N GLY A 304 -16.41 2.15 7.70
CA GLY A 304 -16.40 0.69 7.84
C GLY A 304 -16.14 -0.01 6.51
N THR A 305 -16.77 -1.16 6.33
CA THR A 305 -16.77 -1.93 5.07
C THR A 305 -18.17 -1.90 4.45
N TYR A 306 -18.37 -2.52 3.28
CA TYR A 306 -19.71 -2.69 2.73
C TYR A 306 -20.56 -3.67 3.53
N THR A 307 -19.96 -4.73 4.05
CA THR A 307 -20.65 -5.77 4.82
C THR A 307 -20.87 -5.37 6.28
N ALA A 308 -20.07 -4.44 6.81
CA ALA A 308 -20.17 -3.91 8.16
C ALA A 308 -20.04 -2.37 8.15
N PRO A 309 -21.02 -1.64 7.59
CA PRO A 309 -20.95 -0.19 7.52
C PRO A 309 -21.15 0.44 8.90
N ARG A 310 -20.39 1.50 9.18
CA ARG A 310 -20.60 2.30 10.38
C ARG A 310 -21.87 3.13 10.24
N THR A 311 -22.70 3.18 11.26
CA THR A 311 -23.90 4.04 11.33
C THR A 311 -23.50 5.52 11.22
N ASN A 312 -22.42 5.91 11.89
CA ASN A 312 -21.80 7.24 11.79
C ASN A 312 -20.34 7.07 11.40
N PRO A 313 -19.83 7.83 10.42
CA PRO A 313 -18.43 7.74 10.04
C PRO A 313 -17.52 8.12 11.22
N ALA A 314 -16.51 7.29 11.46
CA ALA A 314 -15.43 7.62 12.37
C ALA A 314 -14.53 8.69 11.76
N LYS A 315 -13.90 9.51 12.60
CA LYS A 315 -13.00 10.57 12.15
C LYS A 315 -11.62 10.37 12.77
N GLY A 316 -10.59 10.68 12.00
CA GLY A 316 -9.20 10.75 12.44
C GLY A 316 -8.61 12.11 12.09
N ASP A 317 -7.86 12.69 13.02
CA ASP A 317 -7.06 13.90 12.83
C ASP A 317 -5.67 13.61 13.37
N TYR A 318 -4.69 13.54 12.47
CA TYR A 318 -3.33 13.14 12.79
C TYR A 318 -2.38 14.30 12.52
N LEU A 319 -1.61 14.67 13.54
CA LEU A 319 -0.58 15.70 13.45
C LEU A 319 0.78 15.10 13.76
N LEU A 320 1.77 15.39 12.92
CA LEU A 320 3.19 15.16 13.20
C LEU A 320 3.94 16.47 13.04
N VAL A 321 4.69 16.85 14.06
CA VAL A 321 5.69 17.93 13.99
C VAL A 321 7.06 17.32 14.27
N GLU A 322 8.00 17.58 13.39
CA GLU A 322 9.36 17.02 13.48
C GLU A 322 10.39 18.11 13.17
N ALA A 323 11.49 18.10 13.92
CA ALA A 323 12.66 18.92 13.67
C ALA A 323 13.90 18.06 13.67
N SER A 324 14.81 18.30 12.73
CA SER A 324 16.09 17.60 12.62
C SER A 324 17.23 18.61 12.64
N TYR A 325 18.28 18.27 13.40
CA TYR A 325 19.51 19.03 13.52
C TYR A 325 20.70 18.17 13.05
N ALA A 326 21.43 18.66 12.07
CA ALA A 326 22.60 18.00 11.51
C ALA A 326 23.80 18.95 11.57
N PRO A 327 24.59 18.94 12.68
CA PRO A 327 25.69 19.88 12.91
C PRO A 327 26.83 19.68 11.89
N HIS A 328 27.33 20.76 11.31
CA HIS A 328 28.45 20.73 10.37
C HIS A 328 29.75 20.22 11.02
N GLN A 329 29.90 20.45 12.35
CA GLN A 329 31.07 20.06 13.12
C GLN A 329 31.24 18.53 13.22
N VAL A 330 30.12 17.77 13.18
CA VAL A 330 30.12 16.31 13.26
C VAL A 330 29.46 15.73 12.02
N LYS A 331 30.27 15.57 10.96
CA LYS A 331 29.78 15.01 9.69
C LYS A 331 29.11 13.66 9.91
N GLY A 332 27.89 13.52 9.38
CA GLY A 332 27.11 12.29 9.47
C GLY A 332 26.25 12.15 10.71
N LEU A 333 26.36 13.04 11.70
CA LEU A 333 25.44 13.07 12.83
C LEU A 333 24.14 13.79 12.45
N SER A 334 23.00 13.20 12.86
CA SER A 334 21.69 13.85 12.82
C SER A 334 20.90 13.52 14.08
N ILE A 335 20.31 14.52 14.68
CA ILE A 335 19.43 14.42 15.84
C ILE A 335 18.04 14.86 15.37
N THR A 336 17.04 14.00 15.59
CA THR A 336 15.65 14.28 15.21
C THR A 336 14.77 14.21 16.44
N ALA A 337 13.93 15.23 16.64
CA ALA A 337 12.87 15.22 17.64
C ALA A 337 11.52 15.34 16.93
N SER A 338 10.56 14.53 17.33
CA SER A 338 9.22 14.56 16.78
C SER A 338 8.14 14.45 17.85
N TYR A 339 7.03 15.12 17.59
CA TYR A 339 5.80 15.06 18.35
C TYR A 339 4.68 14.60 17.43
N GLY A 340 3.99 13.52 17.81
CA GLY A 340 2.82 13.00 17.11
C GLY A 340 1.58 13.07 17.99
N GLN A 341 0.44 13.39 17.40
CA GLN A 341 -0.85 13.40 18.07
C GLN A 341 -1.94 12.85 17.16
N ASN A 342 -2.78 12.01 17.73
CA ASN A 342 -4.01 11.52 17.13
C ASN A 342 -5.21 12.07 17.91
N LEU A 343 -6.14 12.69 17.19
CA LEU A 343 -7.41 13.20 17.68
C LEU A 343 -8.52 12.60 16.83
N GLY A 344 -9.58 12.13 17.42
CA GLY A 344 -10.69 11.58 16.65
C GLY A 344 -11.34 10.37 17.32
N SER A 345 -12.19 9.68 16.56
CA SER A 345 -12.96 8.52 17.01
C SER A 345 -12.59 7.22 16.27
N LEU A 346 -11.69 7.27 15.28
CA LEU A 346 -11.25 6.08 14.53
C LEU A 346 -10.24 5.26 15.34
N PHE A 347 -9.29 5.93 15.95
CA PHE A 347 -8.39 5.38 16.94
C PHE A 347 -8.54 6.12 18.26
N ASP A 348 -8.14 5.52 19.35
CA ASP A 348 -8.10 6.20 20.63
C ASP A 348 -7.17 7.40 20.58
N LYS A 349 -7.57 8.48 21.28
CA LYS A 349 -6.75 9.69 21.37
C LYS A 349 -5.39 9.35 21.97
N SER A 350 -4.35 9.68 21.24
CA SER A 350 -2.98 9.40 21.65
C SER A 350 -2.03 10.54 21.30
N LYS A 351 -0.94 10.63 22.04
CA LYS A 351 0.17 11.55 21.76
C LYS A 351 1.48 10.89 22.13
N GLY A 352 2.54 11.25 21.42
CA GLY A 352 3.86 10.71 21.66
C GLY A 352 4.96 11.68 21.26
N VAL A 353 6.11 11.50 21.89
CA VAL A 353 7.36 12.18 21.53
C VAL A 353 8.39 11.12 21.20
N MET A 354 9.18 11.36 20.15
CA MET A 354 10.31 10.52 19.78
C MET A 354 11.55 11.39 19.62
N VAL A 355 12.67 10.91 20.12
CA VAL A 355 14.00 11.47 19.85
C VAL A 355 14.84 10.38 19.22
N GLY A 356 15.42 10.68 18.06
CA GLY A 356 16.30 9.79 17.34
C GLY A 356 17.67 10.42 17.14
N VAL A 357 18.71 9.60 17.24
CA VAL A 357 20.07 9.98 16.88
C VAL A 357 20.55 9.01 15.82
N SER A 358 21.01 9.52 14.70
CA SER A 358 21.61 8.73 13.63
C SER A 358 23.02 9.24 13.31
N TYR A 359 23.92 8.30 13.01
CA TYR A 359 25.23 8.60 12.53
C TYR A 359 25.53 7.79 11.27
N THR A 360 25.90 8.49 10.21
CA THR A 360 26.29 7.88 8.93
C THR A 360 27.74 8.19 8.66
N GLY A 361 28.63 7.21 8.81
CA GLY A 361 30.07 7.39 8.60
C GLY A 361 30.85 6.18 9.10
N TRP A 362 32.17 6.20 8.82
CA TRP A 362 33.08 5.18 9.34
C TRP A 362 33.52 5.56 10.75
N ILE A 363 33.30 4.68 11.70
CA ILE A 363 33.94 4.78 13.02
C ILE A 363 35.38 4.29 12.85
N LYS A 364 36.35 5.21 12.82
CA LYS A 364 37.76 4.80 12.91
C LYS A 364 37.93 4.14 14.29
N ARG A 365 38.21 2.85 14.30
CA ARG A 365 38.82 2.22 15.49
C ARG A 365 40.26 2.74 15.58
N ASN A 366 40.53 3.50 16.63
CA ASN A 366 41.91 3.80 17.02
C ASN A 366 42.59 2.53 17.55
#